data_1298849d13ae9d705309cdd43366ee38
#
_entry.id   1298849d13ae9d705309cdd43366ee38
#
_cell.length_a   1.000
_cell.length_b   1.000
_cell.length_c   1.000
_cell.angle_alpha   90.00
_cell.angle_beta   90.00
_cell.angle_gamma   90.00
#
_symmetry.space_group_name_H-M   'P 1'
#
loop_
_entity.id
_entity.type
_entity.pdbx_description
1 polymer ?
#
loop_
_entity_poly.entity_id
_entity_poly.type
_entity_poly.pdbx_seq_one_letter_code
_entity_poly.pdbx_strand_id
1 'polypeptide(L)'
;LYQFIVPLLSIFFAFTISAIQGGVFGADYLSIISLSSLIVLTLSSLYFNLYLARQQQQYYQNQLEKEQLQFQVQEIQQSQEEYQRLQSLRHDLKNKHLTLLSLLEKNPEEAKDYLYSLTDSIVGEQTFYSKNQTINFLLNQKLHHLKDEIEMEIDCFVPQELSIQPDILAVILGNCLDNSITACLRLPNKERNLSLNIRYFQQNLFINIRNNFDEKEKSTRKSRQKDGWGLRNIDALVQEYQGNIKHFIKDGQYQIEILLPIKIGTIPTKEF
;
A
#
# COMPACT_ATOMS: atom_id res chain seq x y z
N LEU A 1 36.72 28.45 -27.62
CA LEU A 1 38.16 28.26 -27.92
C LEU A 1 38.34 27.08 -28.88
N TYR A 2 37.72 25.93 -28.69
CA TYR A 2 37.86 24.73 -29.53
C TYR A 2 37.37 24.89 -30.97
N GLN A 3 36.36 25.76 -31.22
CA GLN A 3 35.90 26.05 -32.58
C GLN A 3 36.98 26.69 -33.45
N PHE A 4 38.01 27.27 -32.83
CA PHE A 4 39.11 27.91 -33.55
C PHE A 4 40.34 26.98 -33.71
N ILE A 5 40.49 25.92 -32.90
CA ILE A 5 41.66 25.05 -32.92
C ILE A 5 41.72 24.22 -34.23
N VAL A 6 40.57 23.66 -34.63
CA VAL A 6 40.51 22.84 -35.86
C VAL A 6 40.79 23.69 -37.13
N PRO A 7 40.17 24.89 -37.31
CA PRO A 7 40.54 25.77 -38.43
C PRO A 7 41.99 26.20 -38.40
N LEU A 8 42.52 26.54 -37.19
CA LEU A 8 43.92 26.96 -37.06
C LEU A 8 44.91 25.86 -37.45
N LEU A 9 44.65 24.64 -37.05
CA LEU A 9 45.40 23.45 -37.41
C LEU A 9 45.31 23.14 -38.92
N SER A 10 44.12 23.29 -39.52
CA SER A 10 43.93 23.10 -40.96
C SER A 10 44.69 24.17 -41.79
N ILE A 11 44.73 25.40 -41.33
CA ILE A 11 45.51 26.51 -41.95
C ILE A 11 47.00 26.20 -41.82
N PHE A 12 47.47 25.72 -40.66
CA PHE A 12 48.85 25.32 -40.44
C PHE A 12 49.25 24.18 -41.37
N PHE A 13 48.35 23.17 -41.53
CA PHE A 13 48.57 22.04 -42.45
C PHE A 13 48.63 22.49 -43.90
N ALA A 14 47.76 23.38 -44.35
CA ALA A 14 47.73 23.94 -45.68
C ALA A 14 49.02 24.75 -45.98
N PHE A 15 49.49 25.54 -44.97
CA PHE A 15 50.75 26.26 -45.08
C PHE A 15 51.98 25.33 -45.24
N THR A 16 52.03 24.20 -44.43
CA THR A 16 53.13 23.25 -44.54
C THR A 16 53.14 22.57 -45.90
N ILE A 17 51.98 22.18 -46.44
CA ILE A 17 51.89 21.59 -47.80
C ILE A 17 52.33 22.59 -48.87
N SER A 18 51.93 23.83 -48.77
CA SER A 18 52.33 24.88 -49.71
C SER A 18 53.84 25.17 -49.64
N ALA A 19 54.46 25.15 -48.48
CA ALA A 19 55.90 25.30 -48.29
C ALA A 19 56.70 24.10 -48.87
N ILE A 20 56.16 22.90 -48.87
CA ILE A 20 56.72 21.72 -49.55
C ILE A 20 56.78 21.97 -51.07
N GLN A 21 55.64 22.35 -51.63
CA GLN A 21 55.52 22.56 -53.09
C GLN A 21 56.44 23.70 -53.61
N GLY A 22 56.66 24.72 -52.74
CA GLY A 22 57.54 25.85 -53.04
C GLY A 22 59.04 25.53 -52.91
N GLY A 23 59.48 24.36 -52.48
CA GLY A 23 60.88 23.99 -52.34
C GLY A 23 61.64 24.73 -51.24
N VAL A 24 60.92 25.35 -50.27
CA VAL A 24 61.50 26.22 -49.22
C VAL A 24 62.24 25.40 -48.15
N PHE A 25 61.84 24.16 -47.95
CA PHE A 25 62.40 23.27 -46.91
C PHE A 25 62.78 21.89 -47.48
N GLY A 26 63.83 21.26 -46.95
CA GLY A 26 64.19 19.87 -47.29
C GLY A 26 63.14 18.88 -46.85
N ALA A 27 63.00 17.72 -47.55
CA ALA A 27 61.97 16.74 -47.34
C ALA A 27 61.92 16.15 -45.92
N ASP A 28 63.05 16.10 -45.20
CA ASP A 28 63.13 15.53 -43.82
C ASP A 28 62.48 16.46 -42.77
N TYR A 29 62.66 17.77 -42.84
CA TYR A 29 62.04 18.72 -41.92
C TYR A 29 60.51 18.76 -42.08
N LEU A 30 60.05 18.62 -43.30
CA LEU A 30 58.63 18.63 -43.62
C LEU A 30 57.89 17.40 -43.12
N SER A 31 58.53 16.24 -43.18
CA SER A 31 57.98 15.01 -42.62
C SER A 31 57.85 15.08 -41.09
N ILE A 32 58.81 15.70 -40.41
CA ILE A 32 58.75 15.90 -38.93
C ILE A 32 57.62 16.87 -38.56
N ILE A 33 57.47 17.96 -39.29
CA ILE A 33 56.41 18.97 -39.04
C ILE A 33 55.02 18.32 -39.28
N SER A 34 54.83 17.57 -40.33
CA SER A 34 53.55 16.88 -40.63
C SER A 34 53.20 15.87 -39.56
N LEU A 35 54.18 15.07 -39.10
CA LEU A 35 53.95 14.08 -38.02
C LEU A 35 53.63 14.75 -36.71
N SER A 36 54.33 15.83 -36.34
CA SER A 36 54.05 16.56 -35.11
C SER A 36 52.64 17.21 -35.12
N SER A 37 52.20 17.76 -36.25
CA SER A 37 50.88 18.33 -36.40
C SER A 37 49.77 17.28 -36.31
N LEU A 38 50.00 16.09 -36.85
CA LEU A 38 49.07 14.95 -36.73
C LEU A 38 48.91 14.52 -35.26
N ILE A 39 50.03 14.45 -34.51
CA ILE A 39 49.98 14.13 -33.07
C ILE A 39 49.20 15.20 -32.29
N VAL A 40 49.42 16.48 -32.54
CA VAL A 40 48.66 17.54 -31.86
C VAL A 40 47.18 17.50 -32.22
N LEU A 41 46.82 17.20 -33.45
CA LEU A 41 45.44 17.02 -33.90
C LEU A 41 44.77 15.85 -33.20
N THR A 42 45.43 14.72 -33.11
CA THR A 42 44.87 13.53 -32.43
C THR A 42 44.70 13.74 -30.94
N LEU A 43 45.67 14.35 -30.26
CA LEU A 43 45.58 14.70 -28.85
C LEU A 43 44.50 15.73 -28.59
N SER A 44 44.36 16.74 -29.44
CA SER A 44 43.27 17.73 -29.33
C SER A 44 41.89 17.08 -29.52
N SER A 45 41.71 16.20 -30.47
CA SER A 45 40.51 15.46 -30.73
C SER A 45 40.14 14.57 -29.52
N LEU A 46 41.15 13.85 -28.98
CA LEU A 46 40.94 13.03 -27.77
C LEU A 46 40.50 13.87 -26.57
N TYR A 47 41.18 14.95 -26.32
CA TYR A 47 40.80 15.88 -25.23
C TYR A 47 39.39 16.45 -25.42
N PHE A 48 39.03 16.83 -26.65
CA PHE A 48 37.66 17.32 -26.92
C PHE A 48 36.60 16.28 -26.70
N ASN A 49 36.84 15.02 -27.14
CA ASN A 49 35.92 13.93 -26.89
C ASN A 49 35.76 13.65 -25.39
N LEU A 50 36.84 13.66 -24.63
CA LEU A 50 36.78 13.49 -23.16
C LEU A 50 36.04 14.63 -22.48
N TYR A 51 36.24 15.86 -22.96
CA TYR A 51 35.52 17.03 -22.46
C TYR A 51 34.01 16.92 -22.72
N LEU A 52 33.61 16.54 -23.94
CA LEU A 52 32.21 16.33 -24.30
C LEU A 52 31.59 15.20 -23.47
N ALA A 53 32.30 14.10 -23.31
CA ALA A 53 31.82 12.97 -22.51
C ALA A 53 31.57 13.38 -21.05
N ARG A 54 32.47 14.16 -20.44
CA ARG A 54 32.28 14.70 -19.08
C ARG A 54 31.09 15.66 -18.99
N GLN A 55 30.92 16.52 -19.97
CA GLN A 55 29.77 17.45 -20.04
C GLN A 55 28.44 16.69 -20.15
N GLN A 56 28.40 15.68 -21.01
CA GLN A 56 27.22 14.81 -21.14
C GLN A 56 26.92 14.07 -19.83
N GLN A 57 27.94 13.52 -19.19
CA GLN A 57 27.77 12.82 -17.93
C GLN A 57 27.21 13.74 -16.82
N GLN A 58 27.75 14.95 -16.70
CA GLN A 58 27.22 15.94 -15.75
C GLN A 58 25.79 16.35 -16.08
N TYR A 59 25.48 16.53 -17.35
CA TYR A 59 24.12 16.85 -17.78
C TYR A 59 23.14 15.74 -17.39
N TYR A 60 23.51 14.47 -17.63
CA TYR A 60 22.70 13.31 -17.24
C TYR A 60 22.51 13.20 -15.72
N GLN A 61 23.57 13.43 -14.96
CA GLN A 61 23.49 13.41 -13.50
C GLN A 61 22.54 14.50 -12.98
N ASN A 62 22.66 15.72 -13.50
CA ASN A 62 21.77 16.83 -13.13
C ASN A 62 20.30 16.54 -13.50
N GLN A 63 20.05 15.87 -14.63
CA GLN A 63 18.69 15.47 -15.02
C GLN A 63 18.12 14.41 -14.07
N LEU A 64 18.90 13.40 -13.73
CA LEU A 64 18.50 12.36 -12.77
C LEU A 64 18.20 12.95 -11.38
N GLU A 65 19.05 13.85 -10.91
CA GLU A 65 18.84 14.53 -9.62
C GLU A 65 17.56 15.39 -9.64
N LYS A 66 17.32 16.08 -10.74
CA LYS A 66 16.09 16.85 -10.93
C LYS A 66 14.84 15.99 -10.93
N GLU A 67 14.87 14.83 -11.62
CA GLU A 67 13.76 13.88 -11.63
C GLU A 67 13.52 13.27 -10.24
N GLN A 68 14.58 12.93 -9.51
CA GLN A 68 14.46 12.44 -8.13
C GLN A 68 13.85 13.49 -7.20
N LEU A 69 14.29 14.74 -7.29
CA LEU A 69 13.71 15.85 -6.53
C LEU A 69 12.23 16.07 -6.86
N GLN A 70 11.86 16.02 -8.13
CA GLN A 70 10.46 16.14 -8.54
C GLN A 70 9.60 15.01 -7.96
N PHE A 71 10.11 13.77 -8.00
CA PHE A 71 9.41 12.63 -7.41
C PHE A 71 9.23 12.79 -5.90
N GLN A 72 10.27 13.22 -5.17
CA GLN A 72 10.19 13.46 -3.73
C GLN A 72 9.18 14.57 -3.39
N VAL A 73 9.18 15.67 -4.16
CA VAL A 73 8.21 16.76 -3.97
C VAL A 73 6.77 16.25 -4.18
N GLN A 74 6.54 15.43 -5.20
CA GLN A 74 5.23 14.85 -5.46
C GLN A 74 4.78 13.91 -4.35
N GLU A 75 5.68 13.07 -3.82
CA GLU A 75 5.40 12.17 -2.70
C GLU A 75 5.05 12.95 -1.41
N ILE A 76 5.79 14.03 -1.12
CA ILE A 76 5.50 14.92 0.01
C ILE A 76 4.14 15.60 -0.15
N GLN A 77 3.81 16.10 -1.34
CA GLN A 77 2.52 16.73 -1.61
C GLN A 77 1.36 15.75 -1.40
N GLN A 78 1.48 14.54 -1.95
CA GLN A 78 0.47 13.49 -1.77
C GLN A 78 0.29 13.13 -0.29
N SER A 79 1.38 12.99 0.46
CA SER A 79 1.34 12.73 1.89
C SER A 79 0.68 13.86 2.68
N GLN A 80 0.93 15.12 2.30
CA GLN A 80 0.27 16.29 2.91
C GLN A 80 -1.24 16.32 2.64
N GLU A 81 -1.67 16.01 1.43
CA GLU A 81 -3.09 15.94 1.08
C GLU A 81 -3.81 14.83 1.88
N GLU A 82 -3.20 13.65 1.98
CA GLU A 82 -3.71 12.56 2.81
C GLU A 82 -3.81 12.96 4.29
N TYR A 83 -2.78 13.62 4.81
CA TYR A 83 -2.78 14.12 6.19
C TYR A 83 -3.89 15.14 6.44
N GLN A 84 -4.09 16.11 5.55
CA GLN A 84 -5.16 17.10 5.65
C GLN A 84 -6.54 16.43 5.62
N ARG A 85 -6.71 15.43 4.74
CA ARG A 85 -7.95 14.64 4.67
C ARG A 85 -8.22 13.88 5.97
N LEU A 86 -7.21 13.25 6.55
CA LEU A 86 -7.32 12.57 7.85
C LEU A 86 -7.65 13.55 8.97
N GLN A 87 -7.07 14.74 8.97
CA GLN A 87 -7.34 15.78 9.94
C GLN A 87 -8.80 16.27 9.85
N SER A 88 -9.31 16.49 8.63
CA SER A 88 -10.70 16.83 8.39
C SER A 88 -11.65 15.74 8.90
N LEU A 89 -11.39 14.48 8.55
CA LEU A 89 -12.19 13.34 9.03
C LEU A 89 -12.19 13.23 10.56
N ARG A 90 -11.04 13.44 11.20
CA ARG A 90 -10.94 13.44 12.66
C ARG A 90 -11.77 14.56 13.29
N HIS A 91 -11.76 15.75 12.70
CA HIS A 91 -12.55 16.89 13.14
C HIS A 91 -14.06 16.59 13.01
N ASP A 92 -14.48 16.01 11.89
CA ASP A 92 -15.88 15.67 11.65
C ASP A 92 -16.37 14.57 12.61
N LEU A 93 -15.55 13.55 12.85
CA LEU A 93 -15.83 12.52 13.85
C LEU A 93 -15.97 13.12 15.26
N LYS A 94 -15.04 14.02 15.65
CA LYS A 94 -15.11 14.70 16.93
C LYS A 94 -16.42 15.49 17.09
N ASN A 95 -16.82 16.21 16.05
CA ASN A 95 -18.08 16.99 16.08
C ASN A 95 -19.30 16.08 16.19
N LYS A 96 -19.33 14.97 15.45
CA LYS A 96 -20.39 13.95 15.53
C LYS A 96 -20.46 13.34 16.94
N HIS A 97 -19.32 13.03 17.55
CA HIS A 97 -19.28 12.52 18.92
C HIS A 97 -19.77 13.53 19.94
N LEU A 98 -19.37 14.81 19.83
CA LEU A 98 -19.85 15.87 20.73
C LEU A 98 -21.37 16.09 20.61
N THR A 99 -21.89 16.06 19.39
CA THR A 99 -23.34 16.14 19.14
C THR A 99 -24.04 14.96 19.79
N LEU A 100 -23.54 13.75 19.61
CA LEU A 100 -24.12 12.54 20.22
C LEU A 100 -24.12 12.62 21.75
N LEU A 101 -23.03 13.03 22.40
CA LEU A 101 -22.96 13.20 23.85
C LEU A 101 -23.97 14.21 24.32
N SER A 102 -24.09 15.35 23.64
CA SER A 102 -25.08 16.38 23.98
C SER A 102 -26.54 15.88 23.87
N LEU A 103 -26.83 15.04 22.87
CA LEU A 103 -28.14 14.43 22.68
C LEU A 103 -28.41 13.37 23.76
N LEU A 104 -27.42 12.54 24.11
CA LEU A 104 -27.57 11.54 25.17
C LEU A 104 -27.91 12.15 26.52
N GLU A 105 -27.36 13.33 26.87
CA GLU A 105 -27.67 14.07 28.10
C GLU A 105 -29.06 14.67 28.10
N LYS A 106 -29.60 15.11 26.95
CA LYS A 106 -30.87 15.83 26.84
C LYS A 106 -32.07 14.94 26.52
N ASN A 107 -31.89 14.06 25.54
CA ASN A 107 -32.94 13.19 25.01
C ASN A 107 -32.33 11.90 24.41
N PRO A 108 -32.34 10.78 25.19
CA PRO A 108 -31.78 9.51 24.72
C PRO A 108 -32.43 8.95 23.44
N GLU A 109 -33.72 9.23 23.19
CA GLU A 109 -34.39 8.76 21.98
C GLU A 109 -33.90 9.53 20.74
N GLU A 110 -33.76 10.84 20.81
CA GLU A 110 -33.12 11.62 19.72
C GLU A 110 -31.68 11.20 19.47
N ALA A 111 -30.94 10.82 20.51
CA ALA A 111 -29.60 10.31 20.37
C ALA A 111 -29.55 8.99 19.56
N LYS A 112 -30.56 8.12 19.77
CA LYS A 112 -30.71 6.90 18.97
C LYS A 112 -31.03 7.22 17.51
N ASP A 113 -31.97 8.12 17.26
CA ASP A 113 -32.35 8.53 15.90
C ASP A 113 -31.15 9.17 15.18
N TYR A 114 -30.36 9.98 15.87
CA TYR A 114 -29.13 10.55 15.34
C TYR A 114 -28.09 9.47 15.03
N LEU A 115 -27.89 8.47 15.89
CA LEU A 115 -27.04 7.31 15.63
C LEU A 115 -27.52 6.54 14.39
N TYR A 116 -28.83 6.29 14.28
CA TYR A 116 -29.40 5.64 13.09
C TYR A 116 -29.15 6.46 11.83
N SER A 117 -29.28 7.78 11.87
CA SER A 117 -29.00 8.65 10.72
C SER A 117 -27.52 8.63 10.29
N LEU A 118 -26.60 8.48 11.26
CA LEU A 118 -25.16 8.34 10.97
C LEU A 118 -24.81 6.98 10.35
N THR A 119 -25.63 5.98 10.63
CA THR A 119 -25.48 4.61 10.08
C THR A 119 -26.38 4.35 8.87
N ASP A 120 -26.83 5.37 8.22
CA ASP A 120 -27.92 5.52 7.24
C ASP A 120 -27.96 4.57 6.03
N SER A 121 -27.50 3.36 6.19
CA SER A 121 -27.68 2.33 5.16
C SER A 121 -28.12 0.96 5.73
N ILE A 122 -28.46 0.88 7.02
CA ILE A 122 -28.62 -0.44 7.70
C ILE A 122 -30.08 -0.74 8.09
N VAL A 123 -31.04 0.07 7.70
CA VAL A 123 -32.47 -0.25 7.93
C VAL A 123 -33.05 -0.99 6.72
N GLY A 124 -32.38 -2.07 6.33
CA GLY A 124 -32.98 -3.16 5.57
C GLY A 124 -33.42 -4.28 6.52
N GLU A 125 -34.19 -5.24 6.02
CA GLU A 125 -34.58 -6.43 6.80
C GLU A 125 -33.36 -7.07 7.48
N GLN A 126 -33.23 -6.92 8.79
CA GLN A 126 -32.12 -7.52 9.52
C GLN A 126 -32.28 -9.03 9.56
N THR A 127 -31.27 -9.73 9.13
CA THR A 127 -31.20 -11.18 9.25
C THR A 127 -30.72 -11.54 10.64
N PHE A 128 -31.38 -12.48 11.30
CA PHE A 128 -30.95 -12.98 12.60
C PHE A 128 -29.84 -14.01 12.41
N TYR A 129 -28.61 -13.67 12.73
CA TYR A 129 -27.45 -14.55 12.68
C TYR A 129 -27.06 -15.09 14.06
N SER A 130 -27.24 -14.32 15.12
CA SER A 130 -26.73 -14.66 16.44
C SER A 130 -27.54 -14.01 17.57
N LYS A 131 -27.59 -14.66 18.75
CA LYS A 131 -28.11 -14.07 19.99
C LYS A 131 -27.19 -12.99 20.55
N ASN A 132 -25.89 -13.02 20.24
CA ASN A 132 -24.95 -11.97 20.63
C ASN A 132 -25.16 -10.73 19.78
N GLN A 133 -25.47 -9.60 20.42
CA GLN A 133 -25.83 -8.36 19.72
C GLN A 133 -24.67 -7.83 18.86
N THR A 134 -23.43 -7.87 19.36
CA THR A 134 -22.26 -7.35 18.63
C THR A 134 -22.02 -8.16 17.35
N ILE A 135 -22.05 -9.49 17.45
CA ILE A 135 -21.88 -10.37 16.29
C ILE A 135 -23.03 -10.18 15.31
N ASN A 136 -24.27 -10.17 15.81
CA ASN A 136 -25.43 -9.99 14.94
C ASN A 136 -25.41 -8.65 14.18
N PHE A 137 -25.08 -7.58 14.87
CA PHE A 137 -24.94 -6.24 14.26
C PHE A 137 -23.84 -6.24 13.18
N LEU A 138 -22.68 -6.76 13.51
CA LEU A 138 -21.52 -6.77 12.60
C LEU A 138 -21.80 -7.61 11.34
N LEU A 139 -22.41 -8.79 11.49
CA LEU A 139 -22.74 -9.65 10.35
C LEU A 139 -23.77 -8.98 9.44
N ASN A 140 -24.79 -8.33 10.00
CA ASN A 140 -25.75 -7.57 9.21
C ASN A 140 -25.06 -6.43 8.45
N GLN A 141 -24.20 -5.65 9.14
CA GLN A 141 -23.50 -4.55 8.54
C GLN A 141 -22.61 -4.96 7.36
N LYS A 142 -21.90 -6.09 7.52
CA LYS A 142 -20.90 -6.52 6.52
C LYS A 142 -21.49 -7.37 5.40
N LEU A 143 -22.52 -8.15 5.66
CA LEU A 143 -22.98 -9.21 4.76
C LEU A 143 -24.32 -8.93 4.09
N HIS A 144 -25.13 -8.02 4.64
CA HIS A 144 -26.50 -7.80 4.14
C HIS A 144 -26.55 -7.44 2.66
N HIS A 145 -25.67 -6.55 2.20
CA HIS A 145 -25.70 -6.09 0.79
C HIS A 145 -25.01 -7.05 -0.18
N LEU A 146 -24.39 -8.13 0.33
CA LEU A 146 -23.59 -9.06 -0.48
C LEU A 146 -24.33 -10.39 -0.75
N LYS A 147 -25.58 -10.51 -0.29
CA LYS A 147 -26.36 -11.76 -0.41
C LYS A 147 -26.55 -12.23 -1.86
N ASP A 148 -26.63 -11.28 -2.79
CA ASP A 148 -26.82 -11.58 -4.21
C ASP A 148 -25.48 -11.69 -4.98
N GLU A 149 -24.37 -11.27 -4.32
CA GLU A 149 -23.07 -11.22 -4.95
C GLU A 149 -22.13 -12.33 -4.52
N ILE A 150 -22.31 -12.87 -3.30
CA ILE A 150 -21.46 -13.91 -2.70
C ILE A 150 -22.35 -15.01 -2.15
N GLU A 151 -22.06 -16.25 -2.51
CA GLU A 151 -22.68 -17.41 -1.87
C GLU A 151 -22.15 -17.56 -0.46
N MET A 152 -23.06 -17.48 0.55
CA MET A 152 -22.67 -17.42 1.95
C MET A 152 -23.28 -18.54 2.76
N GLU A 153 -22.43 -19.23 3.52
CA GLU A 153 -22.83 -20.20 4.55
C GLU A 153 -22.43 -19.67 5.92
N ILE A 154 -23.43 -19.33 6.76
CA ILE A 154 -23.19 -18.71 8.06
C ILE A 154 -23.82 -19.56 9.16
N ASP A 155 -22.97 -20.08 10.04
CA ASP A 155 -23.35 -20.83 11.23
C ASP A 155 -22.79 -20.16 12.47
N CYS A 156 -23.67 -19.65 13.34
CA CYS A 156 -23.28 -18.86 14.50
C CYS A 156 -24.00 -19.34 15.76
N PHE A 157 -23.27 -20.09 16.58
CA PHE A 157 -23.79 -20.65 17.84
C PHE A 157 -22.96 -20.11 19.03
N VAL A 158 -23.41 -18.97 19.58
CA VAL A 158 -22.76 -18.29 20.69
C VAL A 158 -23.81 -17.82 21.72
N PRO A 159 -23.44 -17.72 23.01
CA PRO A 159 -24.31 -17.14 24.02
C PRO A 159 -24.55 -15.64 23.78
N GLN A 160 -25.59 -15.10 24.39
CA GLN A 160 -25.94 -13.69 24.30
C GLN A 160 -24.80 -12.80 24.83
N GLU A 161 -24.19 -13.21 25.94
CA GLU A 161 -23.10 -12.49 26.58
C GLU A 161 -21.81 -13.29 26.47
N LEU A 162 -20.74 -12.62 26.06
CA LEU A 162 -19.39 -13.12 26.01
C LEU A 162 -18.50 -12.21 26.87
N SER A 163 -17.59 -12.79 27.64
CA SER A 163 -16.62 -12.03 28.44
C SER A 163 -15.44 -11.51 27.60
N ILE A 164 -15.78 -10.89 26.50
CA ILE A 164 -14.85 -10.17 25.61
C ILE A 164 -15.43 -8.77 25.38
N GLN A 165 -14.59 -7.78 25.34
CA GLN A 165 -15.02 -6.42 25.05
C GLN A 165 -15.63 -6.37 23.64
N PRO A 166 -16.83 -5.75 23.46
CA PRO A 166 -17.52 -5.73 22.17
C PRO A 166 -16.71 -5.09 21.04
N ASP A 167 -15.91 -4.07 21.35
CA ASP A 167 -15.00 -3.39 20.41
C ASP A 167 -13.88 -4.32 19.92
N ILE A 168 -13.28 -5.09 20.81
CA ILE A 168 -12.24 -6.07 20.45
C ILE A 168 -12.81 -7.15 19.54
N LEU A 169 -13.97 -7.71 19.92
CA LEU A 169 -14.66 -8.70 19.09
C LEU A 169 -15.01 -8.13 17.70
N ALA A 170 -15.48 -6.88 17.65
CA ALA A 170 -15.80 -6.20 16.40
C ALA A 170 -14.56 -5.97 15.53
N VAL A 171 -13.42 -5.60 16.12
CA VAL A 171 -12.16 -5.43 15.40
C VAL A 171 -11.66 -6.75 14.83
N ILE A 172 -11.64 -7.81 15.63
CA ILE A 172 -11.17 -9.15 15.17
C ILE A 172 -12.06 -9.66 14.04
N LEU A 173 -13.35 -9.76 14.28
CA LEU A 173 -14.29 -10.33 13.32
C LEU A 173 -14.45 -9.45 12.07
N GLY A 174 -14.50 -8.12 12.26
CA GLY A 174 -14.62 -7.14 11.19
C GLY A 174 -13.45 -7.22 10.20
N ASN A 175 -12.22 -7.21 10.69
CA ASN A 175 -11.04 -7.32 9.82
C ASN A 175 -10.95 -8.66 9.09
N CYS A 176 -11.31 -9.77 9.76
CA CYS A 176 -11.35 -11.08 9.12
C CYS A 176 -12.38 -11.12 7.99
N LEU A 177 -13.59 -10.60 8.23
CA LEU A 177 -14.65 -10.52 7.22
C LEU A 177 -14.26 -9.62 6.07
N ASP A 178 -13.71 -8.41 6.33
CA ASP A 178 -13.28 -7.48 5.28
C ASP A 178 -12.23 -8.10 4.36
N ASN A 179 -11.27 -8.83 4.93
CA ASN A 179 -10.27 -9.55 4.15
C ASN A 179 -10.90 -10.63 3.26
N SER A 180 -11.82 -11.41 3.81
CA SER A 180 -12.48 -12.51 3.10
C SER A 180 -13.43 -12.00 2.01
N ILE A 181 -14.23 -10.96 2.31
CA ILE A 181 -15.13 -10.31 1.35
C ILE A 181 -14.32 -9.70 0.20
N THR A 182 -13.24 -8.98 0.52
CA THR A 182 -12.37 -8.37 -0.50
C THR A 182 -11.75 -9.42 -1.41
N ALA A 183 -11.36 -10.57 -0.87
CA ALA A 183 -10.83 -11.68 -1.67
C ALA A 183 -11.90 -12.31 -2.57
N CYS A 184 -13.12 -12.52 -2.07
CA CYS A 184 -14.25 -13.02 -2.86
C CYS A 184 -14.63 -12.07 -3.99
N LEU A 185 -14.75 -10.75 -3.72
CA LEU A 185 -15.20 -9.76 -4.72
C LEU A 185 -14.25 -9.62 -5.91
N ARG A 186 -13.01 -10.07 -5.80
CA ARG A 186 -12.04 -10.11 -6.92
C ARG A 186 -12.29 -11.27 -7.88
N LEU A 187 -13.05 -12.28 -7.46
CA LEU A 187 -13.40 -13.42 -8.28
C LEU A 187 -14.64 -13.14 -9.14
N PRO A 188 -14.85 -13.90 -10.24
CA PRO A 188 -16.13 -13.91 -10.95
C PRO A 188 -17.28 -14.32 -10.01
N ASN A 189 -18.47 -13.78 -10.18
CA ASN A 189 -19.63 -13.98 -9.29
C ASN A 189 -19.91 -15.46 -8.95
N LYS A 190 -19.77 -16.35 -9.93
CA LYS A 190 -20.04 -17.79 -9.77
C LYS A 190 -19.03 -18.53 -8.90
N GLU A 191 -17.89 -17.92 -8.61
CA GLU A 191 -16.80 -18.52 -7.83
C GLU A 191 -16.69 -17.91 -6.43
N ARG A 192 -17.55 -16.95 -6.09
CA ARG A 192 -17.53 -16.25 -4.81
C ARG A 192 -18.23 -17.08 -3.77
N ASN A 193 -17.46 -17.62 -2.84
CA ASN A 193 -17.99 -18.40 -1.72
C ASN A 193 -17.33 -17.96 -0.41
N LEU A 194 -18.15 -17.75 0.63
CA LEU A 194 -17.74 -17.35 1.97
C LEU A 194 -18.46 -18.25 2.99
N SER A 195 -17.71 -18.99 3.77
CA SER A 195 -18.25 -19.78 4.89
C SER A 195 -17.74 -19.21 6.21
N LEU A 196 -18.66 -18.95 7.13
CA LEU A 196 -18.38 -18.43 8.47
C LEU A 196 -18.98 -19.37 9.51
N ASN A 197 -18.15 -19.87 10.40
CA ASN A 197 -18.58 -20.67 11.53
C ASN A 197 -18.06 -20.06 12.84
N ILE A 198 -18.96 -19.63 13.73
CA ILE A 198 -18.63 -19.07 15.04
C ILE A 198 -19.28 -19.93 16.11
N ARG A 199 -18.48 -20.52 16.98
CA ARG A 199 -18.97 -21.39 18.05
C ARG A 199 -18.33 -21.08 19.38
N TYR A 200 -19.16 -21.10 20.42
CA TYR A 200 -18.66 -21.04 21.79
C TYR A 200 -18.80 -22.43 22.44
N PHE A 201 -17.67 -22.96 22.86
CA PHE A 201 -17.62 -24.26 23.50
C PHE A 201 -16.48 -24.36 24.53
N GLN A 202 -16.73 -24.91 25.70
CA GLN A 202 -15.73 -25.10 26.76
C GLN A 202 -14.89 -23.86 27.09
N GLN A 203 -15.56 -22.72 27.27
CA GLN A 203 -14.92 -21.42 27.56
C GLN A 203 -13.98 -20.92 26.44
N ASN A 204 -14.19 -21.39 25.24
CA ASN A 204 -13.47 -20.91 24.06
C ASN A 204 -14.45 -20.41 23.01
N LEU A 205 -14.15 -19.28 22.43
CA LEU A 205 -14.78 -18.80 21.22
C LEU A 205 -13.92 -19.24 20.03
N PHE A 206 -14.51 -20.05 19.18
CA PHE A 206 -13.91 -20.50 17.94
C PHE A 206 -14.53 -19.76 16.77
N ILE A 207 -13.70 -19.14 15.94
CA ILE A 207 -14.09 -18.44 14.72
C ILE A 207 -13.35 -19.08 13.56
N ASN A 208 -14.08 -19.58 12.58
CA ASN A 208 -13.54 -20.15 11.36
C ASN A 208 -14.17 -19.45 10.15
N ILE A 209 -13.35 -18.85 9.31
CA ILE A 209 -13.75 -18.18 8.09
C ILE A 209 -13.02 -18.82 6.92
N ARG A 210 -13.77 -19.23 5.91
CA ARG A 210 -13.24 -19.81 4.66
C ARG A 210 -13.76 -19.01 3.50
N ASN A 211 -12.90 -18.72 2.54
CA ASN A 211 -13.29 -18.04 1.32
C ASN A 211 -12.48 -18.51 0.11
N ASN A 212 -13.10 -18.44 -1.06
CA ASN A 212 -12.38 -18.61 -2.31
C ASN A 212 -11.51 -17.38 -2.57
N PHE A 213 -10.40 -17.55 -3.29
CA PHE A 213 -9.47 -16.48 -3.63
C PHE A 213 -8.77 -16.77 -4.96
N ASP A 214 -8.22 -15.74 -5.62
CA ASP A 214 -7.43 -15.90 -6.85
C ASP A 214 -6.00 -16.32 -6.53
N GLU A 215 -5.64 -17.56 -6.91
CA GLU A 215 -4.29 -18.11 -6.70
C GLU A 215 -3.19 -17.34 -7.43
N LYS A 216 -3.51 -16.67 -8.54
CA LYS A 216 -2.54 -15.88 -9.33
C LYS A 216 -2.02 -14.67 -8.57
N GLU A 217 -2.79 -14.15 -7.61
CA GLU A 217 -2.36 -13.04 -6.75
C GLU A 217 -1.35 -13.44 -5.66
N LYS A 218 -1.17 -14.72 -5.39
CA LYS A 218 -0.20 -15.22 -4.39
C LYS A 218 1.23 -14.76 -4.65
N SER A 219 1.63 -14.65 -5.92
CA SER A 219 2.97 -14.24 -6.32
C SER A 219 3.20 -12.72 -6.16
N THR A 220 2.12 -11.93 -6.30
CA THR A 220 2.17 -10.47 -6.23
C THR A 220 2.10 -9.95 -4.78
N ARG A 221 1.47 -10.69 -3.86
CA ARG A 221 1.38 -10.33 -2.43
C ARG A 221 2.72 -10.41 -1.69
N LYS A 222 3.64 -11.31 -2.10
CA LYS A 222 5.00 -11.37 -1.53
C LYS A 222 5.82 -10.09 -1.75
N SER A 223 5.47 -9.28 -2.74
CA SER A 223 6.18 -8.04 -3.09
C SER A 223 5.53 -6.75 -2.58
N ARG A 224 4.28 -6.79 -2.13
CA ARG A 224 3.58 -5.60 -1.62
C ARG A 224 3.43 -5.68 -0.09
N GLN A 225 4.33 -5.02 0.58
CA GLN A 225 4.39 -4.83 2.04
C GLN A 225 3.15 -4.14 2.67
N LYS A 226 2.10 -3.82 1.87
CA LYS A 226 0.89 -3.12 2.31
C LYS A 226 -0.20 -4.00 2.94
N ASP A 227 -0.17 -5.33 2.78
CA ASP A 227 -1.24 -6.23 3.24
C ASP A 227 -1.08 -6.73 4.70
N GLY A 228 -0.16 -6.15 5.48
CA GLY A 228 0.22 -6.66 6.79
C GLY A 228 -0.48 -6.03 7.99
N TRP A 229 -1.11 -4.87 7.88
CA TRP A 229 -1.59 -4.13 9.06
C TRP A 229 -2.83 -4.77 9.71
N GLY A 230 -3.80 -5.19 8.93
CA GLY A 230 -5.03 -5.81 9.45
C GLY A 230 -4.77 -7.12 10.18
N LEU A 231 -4.02 -8.05 9.56
CA LEU A 231 -3.70 -9.35 10.14
C LEU A 231 -2.75 -9.23 11.35
N ARG A 232 -1.77 -8.34 11.31
CA ARG A 232 -0.86 -8.08 12.45
C ARG A 232 -1.60 -7.53 13.66
N ASN A 233 -2.58 -6.66 13.44
CA ASN A 233 -3.42 -6.13 14.51
C ASN A 233 -4.29 -7.22 15.13
N ILE A 234 -4.84 -8.13 14.31
CA ILE A 234 -5.62 -9.29 14.80
C ILE A 234 -4.73 -10.21 15.61
N ASP A 235 -3.52 -10.55 15.13
CA ASP A 235 -2.56 -11.39 15.84
C ASP A 235 -2.26 -10.83 17.24
N ALA A 236 -1.97 -9.54 17.35
CA ALA A 236 -1.67 -8.89 18.63
C ALA A 236 -2.87 -8.95 19.59
N LEU A 237 -4.08 -8.67 19.11
CA LEU A 237 -5.30 -8.73 19.91
C LEU A 237 -5.63 -10.16 20.35
N VAL A 238 -5.49 -11.14 19.47
CA VAL A 238 -5.72 -12.56 19.80
C VAL A 238 -4.73 -13.05 20.86
N GLN A 239 -3.46 -12.63 20.77
CA GLN A 239 -2.43 -12.95 21.76
C GLN A 239 -2.70 -12.28 23.11
N GLU A 240 -3.21 -11.05 23.16
CA GLU A 240 -3.60 -10.35 24.40
C GLU A 240 -4.65 -11.16 25.18
N TYR A 241 -5.54 -11.86 24.46
CA TYR A 241 -6.52 -12.77 25.03
C TYR A 241 -6.02 -14.22 25.20
N GLN A 242 -4.70 -14.45 25.10
CA GLN A 242 -4.09 -15.78 25.17
C GLN A 242 -4.67 -16.76 24.16
N GLY A 243 -5.18 -16.23 23.05
CA GLY A 243 -5.75 -16.99 21.95
C GLY A 243 -4.71 -17.47 20.96
N ASN A 244 -5.20 -18.17 19.94
CA ASN A 244 -4.40 -18.65 18.83
C ASN A 244 -5.10 -18.31 17.51
N ILE A 245 -4.33 -17.89 16.52
CA ILE A 245 -4.79 -17.66 15.15
C ILE A 245 -3.96 -18.49 14.19
N LYS A 246 -4.62 -19.13 13.24
CA LYS A 246 -4.00 -19.85 12.14
C LYS A 246 -4.62 -19.40 10.83
N HIS A 247 -3.79 -19.22 9.83
CA HIS A 247 -4.23 -18.96 8.47
C HIS A 247 -3.48 -19.86 7.50
N PHE A 248 -4.20 -20.52 6.65
CA PHE A 248 -3.66 -21.50 5.70
C PHE A 248 -4.57 -21.63 4.49
N ILE A 249 -4.06 -22.31 3.48
CA ILE A 249 -4.83 -22.67 2.30
C ILE A 249 -5.07 -24.15 2.33
N LYS A 250 -6.35 -24.52 2.21
CA LYS A 250 -6.80 -25.90 2.14
C LYS A 250 -7.86 -26.03 1.05
N ASP A 251 -7.72 -27.05 0.22
CA ASP A 251 -8.68 -27.38 -0.85
C ASP A 251 -9.00 -26.19 -1.80
N GLY A 252 -7.99 -25.33 -2.08
CA GLY A 252 -8.14 -24.14 -2.93
C GLY A 252 -8.83 -22.95 -2.26
N GLN A 253 -9.16 -23.04 -0.96
CA GLN A 253 -9.77 -21.98 -0.18
C GLN A 253 -8.76 -21.40 0.83
N TYR A 254 -8.84 -20.10 1.07
CA TYR A 254 -8.15 -19.45 2.18
C TYR A 254 -8.97 -19.61 3.45
N GLN A 255 -8.34 -20.03 4.53
CA GLN A 255 -8.98 -20.30 5.80
C GLN A 255 -8.28 -19.59 6.94
N ILE A 256 -9.06 -18.94 7.80
CA ILE A 256 -8.63 -18.34 9.07
C ILE A 256 -9.34 -19.08 10.20
N GLU A 257 -8.56 -19.56 11.16
CA GLU A 257 -9.06 -20.16 12.39
C GLU A 257 -8.56 -19.36 13.58
N ILE A 258 -9.47 -18.91 14.43
CA ILE A 258 -9.16 -18.18 15.65
C ILE A 258 -9.78 -18.93 16.83
N LEU A 259 -8.98 -19.14 17.85
CA LEU A 259 -9.41 -19.69 19.14
C LEU A 259 -9.14 -18.63 20.22
N LEU A 260 -10.18 -18.16 20.90
CA LEU A 260 -10.08 -17.20 21.99
C LEU A 260 -10.60 -17.85 23.27
N PRO A 261 -9.73 -18.05 24.29
CA PRO A 261 -10.17 -18.47 25.62
C PRO A 261 -10.98 -17.34 26.26
N ILE A 262 -12.28 -17.56 26.47
CA ILE A 262 -13.19 -16.55 27.03
C ILE A 262 -13.94 -17.19 28.19
N LYS A 263 -13.68 -16.75 29.41
CA LYS A 263 -14.43 -17.17 30.61
C LYS A 263 -15.77 -16.46 30.61
N ILE A 264 -16.87 -17.16 30.91
CA ILE A 264 -18.15 -16.51 31.16
C ILE A 264 -18.06 -15.83 32.54
N GLY A 265 -18.27 -14.51 32.59
CA GLY A 265 -18.55 -13.81 33.85
C GLY A 265 -17.49 -12.87 34.42
N THR A 266 -16.36 -12.62 33.76
CA THR A 266 -15.42 -11.56 34.20
C THR A 266 -14.92 -10.78 33.01
N ILE A 267 -15.42 -9.57 32.81
CA ILE A 267 -14.81 -8.57 31.92
C ILE A 267 -13.52 -8.14 32.61
N PRO A 268 -12.32 -8.29 32.02
CA PRO A 268 -11.11 -7.73 32.59
C PRO A 268 -11.25 -6.21 32.57
N THR A 269 -11.49 -5.61 33.74
CA THR A 269 -11.35 -4.15 33.93
C THR A 269 -9.88 -3.81 33.76
N LYS A 270 -9.53 -3.09 32.70
CA LYS A 270 -8.24 -2.41 32.64
C LYS A 270 -8.23 -1.38 33.78
N GLU A 271 -7.41 -1.61 34.79
CA GLU A 271 -6.98 -0.54 35.68
C GLU A 271 -6.13 0.43 34.84
N PHE A 272 -6.57 1.71 34.77
CA PHE A 272 -5.84 2.81 34.16
C PHE A 272 -4.79 3.36 35.11
#